data_b2d0bfd0b1edd22d8e9ca7794e2a1c4a
#
_entry.id   b2d0bfd0b1edd22d8e9ca7794e2a1c4a
#
_cell.length_a   1.000
_cell.length_b   1.000
_cell.length_c   1.000
_cell.angle_alpha   90.00
_cell.angle_beta   90.00
_cell.angle_gamma   90.00
#
_symmetry.space_group_name_H-M   'P 1'
#
loop_
_entity.id
_entity.type
_entity.pdbx_description
1 polymer ?
#
loop_
_entity_poly.entity_id
_entity_poly.type
_entity_poly.pdbx_seq_one_letter_code
_entity_poly.pdbx_strand_id
1 'polypeptide(L)'
;MFMRSIQSLCLIQSILMKTDLSNATFIIPIRIESDDRLRNVVTSIAFLVENFDTNIIVKEVDKESVFQTEVLPIFEEILEVDLWKNFHHIFERSEEPLFHRQRVLNEMIAECETDIVVNYDCDVILPMKSYELAYNGITEGIYDVVYPYGSGMYQKQVAATDDICSKFLEERNYEYLDVVSNIHTSDFGWAQFFKRRVYIEGGMENENFKAYAPEDKERFFRFNKLGYKVGRINDYVYHLEHARGENSWFSNPHMQSNMSEWDKIQSMSKNNLLQYYSEQEYLKKYAGI
;
A
#
# COMPACT_ATOMS: atom_id res chain seq x y z
N MET A 1 16.18 -4.17 20.42
CA MET A 1 15.40 -5.23 21.10
C MET A 1 14.66 -6.05 20.06
N PHE A 2 14.10 -5.43 19.02
CA PHE A 2 13.48 -6.07 17.84
C PHE A 2 14.37 -7.14 17.18
N MET A 3 15.67 -6.85 16.99
CA MET A 3 16.64 -7.78 16.38
C MET A 3 16.86 -9.10 17.14
N ARG A 4 16.74 -9.12 18.48
CA ARG A 4 16.97 -10.36 19.25
C ARG A 4 15.80 -11.34 19.21
N SER A 5 14.59 -10.86 18.95
CA SER A 5 13.38 -11.69 18.84
C SER A 5 13.30 -12.44 17.51
N ILE A 6 13.86 -11.85 16.44
CA ILE A 6 13.79 -12.40 15.07
C ILE A 6 14.88 -13.47 14.81
N GLN A 7 15.97 -13.50 15.56
CA GLN A 7 17.08 -14.47 15.40
C GLN A 7 16.69 -15.95 15.56
N SER A 8 15.48 -16.24 16.11
CA SER A 8 14.95 -17.60 16.21
C SER A 8 14.27 -18.11 14.92
N LEU A 9 14.02 -17.24 13.95
CA LEU A 9 13.25 -17.51 12.73
C LEU A 9 13.93 -18.48 11.74
N CYS A 10 15.22 -18.69 11.85
CA CYS A 10 16.03 -19.30 10.78
C CYS A 10 15.97 -20.84 10.68
N LEU A 11 15.13 -21.58 11.41
CA LEU A 11 15.30 -23.05 11.51
C LEU A 11 14.12 -23.93 11.15
N ILE A 12 12.94 -23.41 10.80
CA ILE A 12 11.78 -24.25 10.38
C ILE A 12 11.00 -23.58 9.24
N GLN A 13 11.62 -23.26 8.13
CA GLN A 13 10.86 -23.02 6.90
C GLN A 13 10.76 -24.31 6.11
N SER A 14 9.65 -25.05 6.29
CA SER A 14 9.15 -25.92 5.24
C SER A 14 9.03 -25.07 3.96
N ILE A 15 9.45 -25.60 2.82
CA ILE A 15 9.26 -24.99 1.50
C ILE A 15 7.74 -24.88 1.26
N LEU A 16 7.11 -23.90 1.85
CA LEU A 16 5.75 -23.50 1.51
C LEU A 16 5.83 -22.90 0.11
N MET A 17 5.12 -23.51 -0.84
CA MET A 17 5.01 -22.92 -2.17
C MET A 17 4.36 -21.56 -2.01
N LYS A 18 5.05 -20.49 -2.48
CA LYS A 18 4.49 -19.14 -2.50
C LYS A 18 3.26 -19.09 -3.40
N THR A 19 2.30 -18.27 -3.01
CA THR A 19 1.16 -17.96 -3.87
C THR A 19 1.63 -17.16 -5.08
N ASP A 20 1.26 -17.59 -6.28
CA ASP A 20 1.63 -16.94 -7.53
C ASP A 20 0.80 -15.66 -7.75
N LEU A 21 1.45 -14.53 -7.62
CA LEU A 21 0.98 -13.20 -7.98
C LEU A 21 1.96 -12.52 -8.96
N SER A 22 2.66 -13.30 -9.78
CA SER A 22 3.78 -12.85 -10.61
C SER A 22 3.43 -11.76 -11.63
N ASN A 23 2.14 -11.67 -12.04
CA ASN A 23 1.65 -10.58 -12.89
C ASN A 23 1.11 -9.37 -12.07
N ALA A 24 1.53 -9.25 -10.81
CA ALA A 24 1.25 -8.08 -9.97
C ALA A 24 2.55 -7.41 -9.53
N THR A 25 2.52 -6.08 -9.42
CA THR A 25 3.56 -5.28 -8.78
C THR A 25 2.97 -4.52 -7.59
N PHE A 26 3.47 -4.80 -6.40
CA PHE A 26 3.17 -4.02 -5.20
C PHE A 26 4.00 -2.75 -5.22
N ILE A 27 3.35 -1.59 -5.17
CA ILE A 27 3.99 -0.29 -5.06
C ILE A 27 3.81 0.26 -3.65
N ILE A 28 4.92 0.49 -2.97
CA ILE A 28 4.96 0.82 -1.54
C ILE A 28 5.76 2.13 -1.36
N PRO A 29 5.08 3.28 -1.34
CA PRO A 29 5.72 4.56 -1.06
C PRO A 29 5.99 4.68 0.43
N ILE A 30 7.23 5.02 0.83
CA ILE A 30 7.62 5.10 2.24
C ILE A 30 8.36 6.39 2.59
N ARG A 31 8.18 6.78 3.85
CA ARG A 31 9.05 7.65 4.65
C ARG A 31 9.07 7.09 6.06
N ILE A 32 10.26 6.72 6.55
CA ILE A 32 10.43 6.04 7.85
C ILE A 32 10.79 7.09 8.89
N GLU A 33 9.78 7.64 9.56
CA GLU A 33 9.93 8.77 10.50
C GLU A 33 10.02 8.33 11.97
N SER A 34 9.87 7.01 12.26
CA SER A 34 9.88 6.48 13.62
C SER A 34 10.19 4.99 13.66
N ASP A 35 10.56 4.47 14.83
CA ASP A 35 10.77 3.04 15.07
C ASP A 35 9.53 2.20 14.80
N ASP A 36 8.33 2.74 15.11
CA ASP A 36 7.06 2.09 14.78
C ASP A 36 6.89 1.89 13.27
N ARG A 37 7.22 2.91 12.47
CA ARG A 37 7.17 2.80 11.02
C ARG A 37 8.24 1.86 10.47
N LEU A 38 9.44 1.88 11.03
CA LEU A 38 10.50 0.93 10.68
C LEU A 38 10.03 -0.51 10.91
N ARG A 39 9.50 -0.82 12.10
CA ARG A 39 8.95 -2.12 12.44
C ARG A 39 7.84 -2.54 11.46
N ASN A 40 6.91 -1.64 11.15
CA ASN A 40 5.78 -1.93 10.26
C ASN A 40 6.24 -2.20 8.82
N VAL A 41 7.18 -1.40 8.29
CA VAL A 41 7.81 -1.61 6.98
C VAL A 41 8.47 -2.98 6.92
N VAL A 42 9.28 -3.34 7.92
CA VAL A 42 9.93 -4.66 7.98
C VAL A 42 8.89 -5.77 8.00
N THR A 43 7.86 -5.65 8.85
CA THR A 43 6.84 -6.67 9.02
C THR A 43 6.03 -6.90 7.74
N SER A 44 5.53 -5.82 7.14
CA SER A 44 4.67 -5.90 5.95
C SER A 44 5.42 -6.41 4.73
N ILE A 45 6.65 -5.94 4.49
CA ILE A 45 7.44 -6.35 3.33
C ILE A 45 7.96 -7.78 3.50
N ALA A 46 8.47 -8.15 4.68
CA ALA A 46 8.87 -9.53 4.95
C ALA A 46 7.70 -10.50 4.72
N PHE A 47 6.50 -10.15 5.20
CA PHE A 47 5.30 -10.93 4.97
C PHE A 47 5.00 -11.12 3.47
N LEU A 48 5.07 -10.05 2.66
CA LEU A 48 4.84 -10.13 1.21
C LEU A 48 5.89 -11.02 0.52
N VAL A 49 7.16 -10.77 0.80
CA VAL A 49 8.30 -11.45 0.18
C VAL A 49 8.28 -12.96 0.48
N GLU A 50 7.94 -13.36 1.70
CA GLU A 50 7.93 -14.76 2.09
C GLU A 50 6.75 -15.56 1.53
N ASN A 51 5.61 -14.93 1.31
CA ASN A 51 4.37 -15.62 1.00
C ASN A 51 3.96 -15.57 -0.47
N PHE A 52 4.47 -14.60 -1.24
CA PHE A 52 4.05 -14.39 -2.62
C PHE A 52 5.22 -14.40 -3.61
N ASP A 53 5.01 -15.05 -4.76
CA ASP A 53 5.83 -14.79 -5.95
C ASP A 53 5.22 -13.60 -6.67
N THR A 54 5.83 -12.42 -6.49
CA THR A 54 5.30 -11.14 -6.96
C THR A 54 6.43 -10.12 -7.15
N ASN A 55 6.15 -9.02 -7.83
CA ASN A 55 7.08 -7.90 -7.95
C ASN A 55 6.78 -6.86 -6.85
N ILE A 56 7.82 -6.31 -6.25
CA ILE A 56 7.71 -5.28 -5.21
C ILE A 56 8.62 -4.11 -5.56
N ILE A 57 8.05 -2.93 -5.66
CA ILE A 57 8.78 -1.67 -5.76
C ILE A 57 8.54 -0.90 -4.45
N VAL A 58 9.60 -0.58 -3.73
CA VAL A 58 9.58 0.30 -2.57
C VAL A 58 10.25 1.60 -2.95
N LYS A 59 9.53 2.73 -2.85
CA LYS A 59 10.12 4.04 -3.10
C LYS A 59 10.15 4.87 -1.82
N GLU A 60 11.37 5.13 -1.35
CA GLU A 60 11.64 5.96 -0.18
C GLU A 60 11.97 7.39 -0.63
N VAL A 61 11.31 8.37 0.00
CA VAL A 61 11.58 9.79 -0.24
C VAL A 61 11.88 10.45 1.10
N ASP A 62 13.16 10.68 1.40
CA ASP A 62 13.63 11.24 2.66
C ASP A 62 14.99 11.94 2.47
N LYS A 63 15.51 12.56 3.55
CA LYS A 63 16.84 13.19 3.58
C LYS A 63 17.96 12.17 3.46
N GLU A 64 17.82 11.04 4.13
CA GLU A 64 18.73 9.90 4.15
C GLU A 64 17.91 8.62 4.04
N SER A 65 18.49 7.58 3.46
CA SER A 65 17.78 6.30 3.32
C SER A 65 17.85 5.49 4.60
N VAL A 66 16.77 5.48 5.38
CA VAL A 66 16.59 4.59 6.53
C VAL A 66 16.38 3.15 6.06
N PHE A 67 15.77 2.96 4.89
CA PHE A 67 15.61 1.62 4.33
C PHE A 67 16.94 0.94 4.07
N GLN A 68 17.92 1.65 3.48
CA GLN A 68 19.25 1.08 3.19
C GLN A 68 20.06 0.82 4.46
N THR A 69 19.93 1.68 5.46
CA THR A 69 20.77 1.58 6.68
C THR A 69 20.20 0.66 7.75
N GLU A 70 18.86 0.53 7.82
CA GLU A 70 18.18 -0.20 8.89
C GLU A 70 17.37 -1.40 8.39
N VAL A 71 16.59 -1.25 7.27
CA VAL A 71 15.70 -2.31 6.80
C VAL A 71 16.46 -3.40 6.04
N LEU A 72 17.35 -3.02 5.09
CA LEU A 72 18.11 -4.00 4.30
C LEU A 72 18.95 -4.93 5.16
N PRO A 73 19.72 -4.47 6.17
CA PRO A 73 20.46 -5.37 7.04
C PRO A 73 19.58 -6.37 7.79
N ILE A 74 18.37 -5.95 8.21
CA ILE A 74 17.42 -6.86 8.84
C ILE A 74 16.96 -7.92 7.83
N PHE A 75 16.62 -7.52 6.62
CA PHE A 75 16.19 -8.47 5.57
C PHE A 75 17.29 -9.45 5.17
N GLU A 76 18.55 -9.00 5.07
CA GLU A 76 19.70 -9.87 4.81
C GLU A 76 19.89 -10.94 5.90
N GLU A 77 19.47 -10.63 7.14
CA GLU A 77 19.54 -11.57 8.26
C GLU A 77 18.38 -12.56 8.28
N ILE A 78 17.15 -12.12 7.94
CA ILE A 78 15.93 -12.91 8.14
C ILE A 78 15.37 -13.56 6.89
N LEU A 79 15.73 -13.08 5.69
CA LEU A 79 15.19 -13.53 4.42
C LEU A 79 16.26 -14.27 3.60
N GLU A 80 15.86 -15.32 2.91
CA GLU A 80 16.74 -16.03 1.97
C GLU A 80 17.08 -15.16 0.73
N VAL A 81 18.30 -15.26 0.23
CA VAL A 81 18.84 -14.45 -0.89
C VAL A 81 17.98 -14.50 -2.15
N ASP A 82 17.37 -15.66 -2.45
CA ASP A 82 16.52 -15.84 -3.64
C ASP A 82 15.21 -15.03 -3.59
N LEU A 83 14.83 -14.50 -2.42
CA LEU A 83 13.61 -13.72 -2.26
C LEU A 83 13.70 -12.31 -2.87
N TRP A 84 14.90 -11.83 -3.17
CA TRP A 84 15.16 -10.48 -3.67
C TRP A 84 15.04 -10.32 -5.19
N LYS A 85 14.81 -11.39 -5.93
CA LYS A 85 14.84 -11.39 -7.39
C LYS A 85 13.91 -10.36 -8.03
N ASN A 86 12.75 -10.13 -7.43
CA ASN A 86 11.71 -9.25 -7.94
C ASN A 86 11.43 -8.07 -6.97
N PHE A 87 12.41 -7.71 -6.14
CA PHE A 87 12.32 -6.61 -5.19
C PHE A 87 13.22 -5.45 -5.63
N HIS A 88 12.66 -4.26 -5.70
CA HIS A 88 13.36 -3.03 -6.08
C HIS A 88 13.16 -1.94 -5.04
N HIS A 89 14.25 -1.47 -4.46
CA HIS A 89 14.25 -0.28 -3.60
C HIS A 89 14.79 0.92 -4.38
N ILE A 90 14.04 2.00 -4.39
CA ILE A 90 14.39 3.27 -5.02
C ILE A 90 14.45 4.33 -3.94
N PHE A 91 15.59 5.01 -3.82
CA PHE A 91 15.74 6.14 -2.91
C PHE A 91 15.78 7.46 -3.66
N GLU A 92 14.93 8.38 -3.25
CA GLU A 92 14.92 9.77 -3.70
C GLU A 92 15.26 10.69 -2.53
N ARG A 93 16.41 11.35 -2.60
CA ARG A 93 16.79 12.34 -1.57
C ARG A 93 15.91 13.58 -1.67
N SER A 94 15.29 13.97 -0.57
CA SER A 94 14.45 15.15 -0.47
C SER A 94 14.55 15.81 0.90
N GLU A 95 14.75 17.14 0.90
CA GLU A 95 14.69 17.97 2.10
C GLU A 95 13.27 18.50 2.39
N GLU A 96 12.31 18.18 1.50
CA GLU A 96 10.94 18.65 1.62
C GLU A 96 10.24 18.01 2.83
N PRO A 97 9.64 18.83 3.71
CA PRO A 97 8.91 18.28 4.86
C PRO A 97 7.67 17.52 4.44
N LEU A 98 7.06 17.88 3.30
CA LEU A 98 5.89 17.20 2.75
C LEU A 98 6.30 15.89 2.05
N PHE A 99 5.72 14.77 2.50
CA PHE A 99 5.73 13.51 1.76
C PHE A 99 4.56 13.49 0.77
N HIS A 100 4.85 13.76 -0.50
CA HIS A 100 3.83 13.84 -1.54
C HIS A 100 3.51 12.43 -2.10
N ARG A 101 2.75 11.64 -1.33
CA ARG A 101 2.45 10.23 -1.60
C ARG A 101 1.89 10.00 -3.00
N GLN A 102 0.97 10.86 -3.47
CA GLN A 102 0.32 10.72 -4.78
C GLN A 102 1.32 10.84 -5.94
N ARG A 103 2.26 11.80 -5.85
CA ARG A 103 3.34 11.92 -6.83
C ARG A 103 4.21 10.66 -6.86
N VAL A 104 4.62 10.20 -5.69
CA VAL A 104 5.47 9.01 -5.56
C VAL A 104 4.79 7.79 -6.14
N LEU A 105 3.49 7.59 -5.87
CA LEU A 105 2.69 6.51 -6.45
C LEU A 105 2.62 6.61 -7.98
N ASN A 106 2.39 7.79 -8.54
CA ASN A 106 2.33 7.98 -9.99
C ASN A 106 3.65 7.63 -10.68
N GLU A 107 4.78 8.00 -10.09
CA GLU A 107 6.10 7.62 -10.56
C GLU A 107 6.27 6.09 -10.57
N MET A 108 5.85 5.42 -9.49
CA MET A 108 5.94 3.95 -9.39
C MET A 108 4.98 3.24 -10.35
N ILE A 109 3.76 3.76 -10.57
CA ILE A 109 2.81 3.20 -11.55
C ILE A 109 3.42 3.23 -12.97
N ALA A 110 4.13 4.30 -13.31
CA ALA A 110 4.79 4.44 -14.61
C ALA A 110 5.91 3.40 -14.82
N GLU A 111 6.58 2.99 -13.75
CA GLU A 111 7.65 1.99 -13.79
C GLU A 111 7.14 0.54 -13.80
N CYS A 112 5.86 0.31 -13.48
CA CYS A 112 5.29 -1.03 -13.47
C CYS A 112 5.15 -1.60 -14.89
N GLU A 113 5.57 -2.85 -15.09
CA GLU A 113 5.44 -3.58 -16.35
C GLU A 113 4.31 -4.62 -16.32
N THR A 114 3.87 -5.02 -15.12
CA THR A 114 2.81 -6.01 -14.91
C THR A 114 1.41 -5.46 -15.21
N ASP A 115 0.45 -6.35 -15.52
CA ASP A 115 -0.93 -5.95 -15.80
C ASP A 115 -1.70 -5.52 -14.55
N ILE A 116 -1.22 -5.90 -13.37
CA ILE A 116 -1.83 -5.58 -12.08
C ILE A 116 -0.86 -4.72 -11.27
N VAL A 117 -1.36 -3.59 -10.78
CA VAL A 117 -0.66 -2.73 -9.82
C VAL A 117 -1.39 -2.77 -8.49
N VAL A 118 -0.65 -3.00 -7.42
CA VAL A 118 -1.20 -3.02 -6.06
C VAL A 118 -0.66 -1.79 -5.31
N ASN A 119 -1.51 -0.78 -5.12
CA ASN A 119 -1.21 0.30 -4.19
C ASN A 119 -1.28 -0.28 -2.77
N TYR A 120 -0.20 -0.20 -2.01
CA TYR A 120 -0.08 -0.91 -0.75
C TYR A 120 0.61 -0.04 0.31
N ASP A 121 -0.06 0.11 1.46
CA ASP A 121 0.53 0.81 2.61
C ASP A 121 1.48 -0.13 3.36
N CYS A 122 2.62 0.38 3.80
CA CYS A 122 3.69 -0.40 4.43
C CYS A 122 3.41 -0.83 5.89
N ASP A 123 2.19 -0.67 6.35
CA ASP A 123 1.74 -0.94 7.72
C ASP A 123 0.47 -1.78 7.77
N VAL A 124 0.20 -2.55 6.72
CA VAL A 124 -0.98 -3.42 6.65
C VAL A 124 -0.63 -4.87 6.35
N ILE A 125 -1.47 -5.75 6.86
CA ILE A 125 -1.44 -7.20 6.61
C ILE A 125 -2.88 -7.63 6.34
N LEU A 126 -3.05 -8.55 5.38
CA LEU A 126 -4.33 -9.17 5.10
C LEU A 126 -4.18 -10.71 5.13
N PRO A 127 -5.27 -11.45 5.32
CA PRO A 127 -5.25 -12.90 5.14
C PRO A 127 -4.78 -13.28 3.73
N MET A 128 -3.95 -14.31 3.62
CA MET A 128 -3.39 -14.79 2.34
C MET A 128 -4.44 -14.90 1.24
N LYS A 129 -5.59 -15.45 1.58
CA LYS A 129 -6.70 -15.65 0.65
C LYS A 129 -7.26 -14.36 0.08
N SER A 130 -7.18 -13.24 0.81
CA SER A 130 -7.65 -11.93 0.34
C SER A 130 -6.84 -11.44 -0.84
N TYR A 131 -5.52 -11.63 -0.82
CA TYR A 131 -4.64 -11.31 -1.95
C TYR A 131 -4.95 -12.18 -3.17
N GLU A 132 -5.08 -13.49 -2.98
CA GLU A 132 -5.45 -14.43 -4.05
C GLU A 132 -6.78 -14.07 -4.71
N LEU A 133 -7.82 -13.83 -3.91
CA LEU A 133 -9.16 -13.49 -4.43
C LEU A 133 -9.15 -12.16 -5.17
N ALA A 134 -8.39 -11.17 -4.68
CA ALA A 134 -8.24 -9.89 -5.34
C ALA A 134 -7.52 -10.04 -6.69
N TYR A 135 -6.40 -10.74 -6.71
CA TYR A 135 -5.62 -11.02 -7.92
C TYR A 135 -6.45 -11.77 -8.96
N ASN A 136 -7.11 -12.88 -8.57
CA ASN A 136 -7.96 -13.66 -9.45
C ASN A 136 -9.15 -12.84 -9.97
N GLY A 137 -9.78 -12.03 -9.11
CA GLY A 137 -10.89 -11.17 -9.51
C GLY A 137 -10.51 -10.15 -10.59
N ILE A 138 -9.26 -9.63 -10.57
CA ILE A 138 -8.73 -8.78 -11.64
C ILE A 138 -8.40 -9.60 -12.90
N THR A 139 -7.70 -10.72 -12.74
CA THR A 139 -7.24 -11.57 -13.85
C THR A 139 -8.41 -12.15 -14.65
N GLU A 140 -9.45 -12.60 -13.96
CA GLU A 140 -10.68 -13.14 -14.55
C GLU A 140 -11.62 -12.05 -15.12
N GLY A 141 -11.29 -10.76 -14.90
CA GLY A 141 -12.10 -9.65 -15.39
C GLY A 141 -13.41 -9.41 -14.64
N ILE A 142 -13.53 -9.96 -13.44
CA ILE A 142 -14.65 -9.70 -12.52
C ILE A 142 -14.59 -8.25 -12.05
N TYR A 143 -13.40 -7.79 -11.71
CA TYR A 143 -13.13 -6.42 -11.27
C TYR A 143 -12.11 -5.71 -12.16
N ASP A 144 -12.20 -4.40 -12.18
CA ASP A 144 -11.18 -3.49 -12.71
C ASP A 144 -10.34 -2.89 -11.56
N VAL A 145 -10.98 -2.71 -10.39
CA VAL A 145 -10.38 -2.28 -9.13
C VAL A 145 -10.97 -3.13 -8.01
N VAL A 146 -10.15 -3.65 -7.11
CA VAL A 146 -10.65 -4.40 -5.97
C VAL A 146 -9.90 -4.05 -4.69
N TYR A 147 -10.66 -3.77 -3.64
CA TYR A 147 -10.18 -3.63 -2.28
C TYR A 147 -10.13 -5.03 -1.65
N PRO A 148 -8.96 -5.56 -1.28
CA PRO A 148 -8.82 -6.93 -0.78
C PRO A 148 -9.35 -7.11 0.65
N TYR A 149 -10.22 -6.23 1.11
CA TYR A 149 -10.82 -6.25 2.44
C TYR A 149 -12.24 -5.67 2.44
N GLY A 150 -13.02 -6.04 3.45
CA GLY A 150 -14.39 -5.57 3.64
C GLY A 150 -14.47 -4.21 4.34
N SER A 151 -15.67 -3.64 4.37
CA SER A 151 -15.97 -2.38 5.07
C SER A 151 -16.29 -2.61 6.55
N GLY A 152 -16.16 -1.57 7.36
CA GLY A 152 -16.62 -1.54 8.74
C GLY A 152 -15.89 -2.54 9.64
N MET A 153 -16.60 -3.56 10.13
CA MET A 153 -16.06 -4.54 11.09
C MET A 153 -14.87 -5.37 10.59
N TYR A 154 -14.63 -5.39 9.27
CA TYR A 154 -13.49 -6.07 8.68
C TYR A 154 -12.18 -5.31 8.86
N GLN A 155 -12.21 -4.13 9.42
CA GLN A 155 -11.04 -3.27 9.55
C GLN A 155 -10.55 -3.27 10.99
N LYS A 156 -9.34 -3.78 11.18
CA LYS A 156 -8.73 -4.00 12.48
C LYS A 156 -7.52 -3.08 12.65
N GLN A 157 -7.42 -2.43 13.78
CA GLN A 157 -6.23 -1.70 14.19
C GLN A 157 -5.50 -2.52 15.25
N VAL A 158 -4.31 -3.00 14.92
CA VAL A 158 -3.47 -3.83 15.78
C VAL A 158 -2.65 -2.92 16.68
N ALA A 159 -2.66 -3.15 17.98
CA ALA A 159 -1.77 -2.49 18.94
C ALA A 159 -0.33 -3.01 18.76
N ALA A 160 0.29 -2.67 17.62
CA ALA A 160 1.53 -3.26 17.16
C ALA A 160 2.72 -2.94 18.08
N THR A 161 3.43 -3.99 18.48
CA THR A 161 4.72 -3.95 19.17
C THR A 161 5.70 -4.85 18.45
N ASP A 162 6.99 -4.75 18.77
CA ASP A 162 8.02 -5.63 18.21
C ASP A 162 7.70 -7.11 18.45
N ASP A 163 7.24 -7.46 19.65
CA ASP A 163 6.89 -8.83 20.02
C ASP A 163 5.67 -9.34 19.24
N ILE A 164 4.65 -8.50 19.05
CA ILE A 164 3.45 -8.86 18.28
C ILE A 164 3.81 -9.09 16.81
N CYS A 165 4.59 -8.20 16.22
CA CYS A 165 5.00 -8.30 14.82
C CYS A 165 5.92 -9.50 14.58
N SER A 166 6.92 -9.73 15.44
CA SER A 166 7.81 -10.89 15.36
C SER A 166 7.03 -12.19 15.48
N LYS A 167 6.17 -12.30 16.50
CA LYS A 167 5.34 -13.49 16.70
C LYS A 167 4.42 -13.75 15.51
N PHE A 168 3.82 -12.70 14.93
CA PHE A 168 3.01 -12.89 13.72
C PHE A 168 3.84 -13.39 12.55
N LEU A 169 5.05 -12.85 12.33
CA LEU A 169 5.95 -13.33 11.28
C LEU A 169 6.39 -14.79 11.48
N GLU A 170 6.49 -15.25 12.72
CA GLU A 170 6.81 -16.64 13.05
C GLU A 170 5.64 -17.60 12.82
N GLU A 171 4.47 -17.25 13.36
CA GLU A 171 3.33 -18.18 13.47
C GLU A 171 2.29 -18.01 12.36
N ARG A 172 2.23 -16.85 11.67
CA ARG A 172 1.18 -16.47 10.71
C ARG A 172 -0.23 -16.60 11.28
N ASN A 173 -0.38 -16.38 12.59
CA ASN A 173 -1.61 -16.61 13.32
C ASN A 173 -2.50 -15.34 13.32
N TYR A 174 -3.51 -15.32 12.46
CA TYR A 174 -4.47 -14.20 12.36
C TYR A 174 -5.42 -14.12 13.57
N GLU A 175 -5.74 -15.25 14.22
CA GLU A 175 -6.54 -15.23 15.44
C GLU A 175 -5.82 -14.46 16.56
N TYR A 176 -4.49 -14.54 16.59
CA TYR A 176 -3.69 -13.76 17.51
C TYR A 176 -3.77 -12.27 17.20
N LEU A 177 -3.72 -11.87 15.91
CA LEU A 177 -3.91 -10.47 15.52
C LEU A 177 -5.31 -9.97 15.91
N ASP A 178 -6.34 -10.80 15.80
CA ASP A 178 -7.71 -10.45 16.24
C ASP A 178 -7.78 -10.12 17.72
N VAL A 179 -7.08 -10.90 18.57
CA VAL A 179 -7.06 -10.69 20.03
C VAL A 179 -6.40 -9.36 20.43
N VAL A 180 -5.36 -8.94 19.67
CA VAL A 180 -4.59 -7.72 19.98
C VAL A 180 -5.02 -6.51 19.14
N SER A 181 -6.20 -6.56 18.50
CA SER A 181 -6.72 -5.52 17.64
C SER A 181 -8.07 -4.98 18.09
N ASN A 182 -8.39 -3.78 17.64
CA ASN A 182 -9.71 -3.16 17.78
C ASN A 182 -10.31 -2.89 16.40
N ILE A 183 -11.64 -2.78 16.32
CA ILE A 183 -12.31 -2.35 15.08
C ILE A 183 -11.97 -0.89 14.81
N HIS A 184 -11.53 -0.60 13.59
CA HIS A 184 -11.26 0.74 13.12
C HIS A 184 -11.98 0.98 11.79
N THR A 185 -12.88 1.94 11.76
CA THR A 185 -13.70 2.20 10.56
C THR A 185 -13.02 3.22 9.65
N SER A 186 -12.32 2.74 8.63
CA SER A 186 -11.83 3.55 7.50
C SER A 186 -12.04 2.75 6.22
N ASP A 187 -12.88 3.22 5.30
CA ASP A 187 -13.38 2.36 4.22
C ASP A 187 -12.49 2.34 2.96
N PHE A 188 -11.45 3.17 2.83
CA PHE A 188 -10.87 3.45 1.52
C PHE A 188 -9.35 3.36 1.40
N GLY A 189 -8.58 3.37 2.48
CA GLY A 189 -7.12 3.32 2.48
C GLY A 189 -6.53 1.92 2.27
N TRP A 190 -5.28 1.76 2.65
CA TRP A 190 -4.49 0.55 2.92
C TRP A 190 -4.02 -0.25 1.71
N ALA A 191 -4.89 -0.98 1.00
CA ALA A 191 -4.48 -1.80 -0.15
C ALA A 191 -5.55 -1.79 -1.24
N GLN A 192 -5.12 -1.65 -2.51
CA GLN A 192 -6.02 -1.71 -3.65
C GLN A 192 -5.31 -2.37 -4.84
N PHE A 193 -5.96 -3.36 -5.45
CA PHE A 193 -5.53 -3.98 -6.69
C PHE A 193 -6.19 -3.29 -7.88
N PHE A 194 -5.43 -2.92 -8.87
CA PHE A 194 -5.90 -2.28 -10.10
C PHE A 194 -5.44 -3.06 -11.32
N LYS A 195 -6.29 -3.18 -12.33
CA LYS A 195 -5.75 -3.33 -13.68
C LYS A 195 -4.92 -2.12 -14.01
N ARG A 196 -3.64 -2.29 -14.31
CA ARG A 196 -2.72 -1.18 -14.59
C ARG A 196 -3.28 -0.22 -15.63
N ARG A 197 -3.81 -0.75 -16.75
CA ARG A 197 -4.43 0.07 -17.79
C ARG A 197 -5.57 0.93 -17.23
N VAL A 198 -6.46 0.34 -16.44
CA VAL A 198 -7.60 1.07 -15.83
C VAL A 198 -7.12 2.12 -14.83
N TYR A 199 -6.07 1.84 -14.08
CA TYR A 199 -5.49 2.82 -13.16
C TYR A 199 -5.02 4.08 -13.91
N ILE A 200 -4.30 3.89 -15.02
CA ILE A 200 -3.83 4.98 -15.89
C ILE A 200 -5.00 5.71 -16.57
N GLU A 201 -5.89 5.00 -17.25
CA GLU A 201 -7.05 5.57 -17.93
C GLU A 201 -8.02 6.28 -16.97
N GLY A 202 -8.12 5.80 -15.74
CA GLY A 202 -8.93 6.40 -14.68
C GLY A 202 -8.32 7.62 -14.01
N GLY A 203 -7.11 8.04 -14.42
CA GLY A 203 -6.49 9.29 -13.98
C GLY A 203 -5.40 9.13 -12.91
N MET A 204 -4.86 7.92 -12.68
CA MET A 204 -3.78 7.65 -11.72
C MET A 204 -4.12 8.20 -10.32
N GLU A 205 -3.13 8.67 -9.57
CA GLU A 205 -3.35 9.39 -8.31
C GLU A 205 -3.50 10.89 -8.56
N ASN A 206 -4.44 11.54 -7.89
CA ASN A 206 -4.62 12.97 -8.04
C ASN A 206 -3.57 13.75 -7.22
N GLU A 207 -2.56 14.31 -7.88
CA GLU A 207 -1.47 15.06 -7.25
C GLU A 207 -1.91 16.41 -6.65
N ASN A 208 -3.15 16.83 -6.85
CA ASN A 208 -3.68 18.03 -6.18
C ASN A 208 -3.99 17.73 -4.69
N PHE A 209 -4.14 16.45 -4.29
CA PHE A 209 -4.17 16.08 -2.89
C PHE A 209 -2.76 15.98 -2.33
N LYS A 210 -2.51 16.69 -1.23
CA LYS A 210 -1.22 16.74 -0.55
C LYS A 210 -1.37 16.32 0.90
N ALA A 211 -0.42 15.54 1.43
CA ALA A 211 -0.50 14.95 2.76
C ALA A 211 -1.75 14.06 2.92
N TYR A 212 -2.46 14.15 4.04
CA TYR A 212 -3.54 13.26 4.44
C TYR A 212 -4.93 13.75 4.04
N ALA A 213 -5.76 12.85 3.55
CA ALA A 213 -7.21 12.91 3.27
C ALA A 213 -7.69 14.06 2.34
N PRO A 214 -8.77 13.83 1.57
CA PRO A 214 -9.55 12.60 1.42
C PRO A 214 -9.26 11.83 0.11
N GLU A 215 -8.01 11.71 -0.31
CA GLU A 215 -7.57 11.11 -1.58
C GLU A 215 -8.06 9.67 -1.80
N ASP A 216 -8.05 8.85 -0.74
CA ASP A 216 -8.52 7.46 -0.84
C ASP A 216 -10.01 7.37 -1.12
N LYS A 217 -10.79 8.25 -0.49
CA LYS A 217 -12.23 8.38 -0.73
C LYS A 217 -12.51 8.89 -2.15
N GLU A 218 -11.70 9.85 -2.60
CA GLU A 218 -11.79 10.38 -3.98
C GLU A 218 -11.54 9.26 -4.99
N ARG A 219 -10.50 8.47 -4.81
CA ARG A 219 -10.16 7.34 -5.69
C ARG A 219 -11.32 6.37 -5.81
N PHE A 220 -11.89 5.91 -4.69
CA PHE A 220 -13.04 5.02 -4.70
C PHE A 220 -14.24 5.63 -5.44
N PHE A 221 -14.58 6.88 -5.14
CA PHE A 221 -15.68 7.60 -5.78
C PHE A 221 -15.45 7.75 -7.29
N ARG A 222 -14.27 8.17 -7.70
CA ARG A 222 -13.90 8.42 -9.09
C ARG A 222 -14.03 7.19 -9.95
N PHE A 223 -13.42 6.08 -9.56
CA PHE A 223 -13.49 4.84 -10.36
C PHE A 223 -14.91 4.30 -10.47
N ASN A 224 -15.72 4.39 -9.41
CA ASN A 224 -17.16 4.05 -9.49
C ASN A 224 -17.91 4.99 -10.45
N LYS A 225 -17.69 6.31 -10.34
CA LYS A 225 -18.38 7.30 -11.19
C LYS A 225 -17.99 7.19 -12.66
N LEU A 226 -16.76 6.81 -12.94
CA LEU A 226 -16.30 6.51 -14.30
C LEU A 226 -16.88 5.21 -14.85
N GLY A 227 -17.48 4.36 -14.03
CA GLY A 227 -18.18 3.14 -14.41
C GLY A 227 -17.28 1.92 -14.49
N TYR A 228 -16.12 1.94 -13.86
CA TYR A 228 -15.27 0.76 -13.69
C TYR A 228 -15.89 -0.23 -12.69
N LYS A 229 -15.57 -1.50 -12.83
CA LYS A 229 -16.01 -2.56 -11.92
C LYS A 229 -15.19 -2.53 -10.64
N VAL A 230 -15.65 -1.76 -9.66
CA VAL A 230 -15.01 -1.65 -8.34
C VAL A 230 -15.63 -2.65 -7.39
N GLY A 231 -14.82 -3.52 -6.79
CA GLY A 231 -15.27 -4.55 -5.86
C GLY A 231 -14.54 -4.55 -4.52
N ARG A 232 -15.01 -5.41 -3.60
CA ARG A 232 -14.40 -5.68 -2.30
C ARG A 232 -14.41 -7.16 -2.00
N ILE A 233 -13.36 -7.61 -1.31
CA ILE A 233 -13.33 -8.94 -0.70
C ILE A 233 -13.83 -8.80 0.75
N ASN A 234 -14.76 -9.65 1.16
CA ASN A 234 -15.30 -9.64 2.52
C ASN A 234 -14.37 -10.41 3.47
N ASP A 235 -13.21 -9.83 3.75
CA ASP A 235 -12.21 -10.37 4.65
C ASP A 235 -11.54 -9.24 5.43
N TYR A 236 -10.70 -9.59 6.40
CA TYR A 236 -10.06 -8.61 7.28
C TYR A 236 -8.89 -7.87 6.62
N VAL A 237 -8.62 -6.66 7.11
CA VAL A 237 -7.34 -5.97 7.01
C VAL A 237 -6.88 -5.61 8.42
N TYR A 238 -5.59 -5.82 8.68
CA TYR A 238 -4.93 -5.52 9.94
C TYR A 238 -3.95 -4.36 9.72
N HIS A 239 -4.30 -3.20 10.24
CA HIS A 239 -3.44 -2.03 10.22
C HIS A 239 -2.56 -2.04 11.48
N LEU A 240 -1.26 -2.10 11.30
CA LEU A 240 -0.27 -2.05 12.36
C LEU A 240 -0.15 -0.61 12.86
N GLU A 241 -0.58 -0.36 14.10
CA GLU A 241 -0.59 0.98 14.67
C GLU A 241 0.81 1.59 14.75
N HIS A 242 0.88 2.88 14.51
CA HIS A 242 2.10 3.68 14.60
C HIS A 242 1.79 5.12 15.00
N ALA A 243 2.82 5.84 15.48
CA ALA A 243 2.71 7.27 15.74
C ALA A 243 2.38 8.03 14.44
N ARG A 244 1.50 9.03 14.54
CA ARG A 244 1.09 9.86 13.40
C ARG A 244 1.89 11.14 13.38
N GLY A 245 2.56 11.39 12.24
CA GLY A 245 3.23 12.64 11.96
C GLY A 245 2.29 13.69 11.36
N GLU A 246 2.83 14.89 11.12
CA GLU A 246 2.09 16.02 10.56
C GLU A 246 1.46 15.72 9.19
N ASN A 247 2.16 14.95 8.35
CA ASN A 247 1.68 14.56 7.01
C ASN A 247 0.54 13.54 7.03
N SER A 248 0.27 12.90 8.15
CA SER A 248 -0.67 11.77 8.28
C SER A 248 -1.86 12.07 9.21
N TRP A 249 -2.20 13.35 9.39
CA TRP A 249 -3.31 13.75 10.27
C TRP A 249 -4.14 14.91 9.71
N PHE A 250 -5.36 15.08 10.24
CA PHE A 250 -6.29 16.15 9.85
C PHE A 250 -5.78 17.57 10.10
N SER A 251 -4.78 17.75 10.96
CA SER A 251 -4.15 19.04 11.21
C SER A 251 -3.13 19.46 10.17
N ASN A 252 -2.94 18.69 9.10
CA ASN A 252 -1.99 19.05 8.05
C ASN A 252 -2.37 20.37 7.34
N PRO A 253 -1.40 21.16 6.89
CA PRO A 253 -1.66 22.50 6.32
C PRO A 253 -2.42 22.47 4.99
N HIS A 254 -2.54 21.31 4.35
CA HIS A 254 -3.21 21.16 3.05
C HIS A 254 -4.67 20.69 3.17
N MET A 255 -5.20 20.48 4.37
CA MET A 255 -6.55 19.94 4.56
C MET A 255 -7.62 20.79 3.86
N GLN A 256 -7.55 22.10 3.97
CA GLN A 256 -8.54 22.97 3.32
C GLN A 256 -8.51 22.89 1.79
N SER A 257 -7.30 22.86 1.19
CA SER A 257 -7.16 22.72 -0.27
C SER A 257 -7.62 21.34 -0.73
N ASN A 258 -7.30 20.29 0.02
CA ASN A 258 -7.73 18.94 -0.26
C ASN A 258 -9.26 18.80 -0.22
N MET A 259 -9.92 19.39 0.78
CA MET A 259 -11.38 19.40 0.86
C MET A 259 -12.01 20.18 -0.29
N SER A 260 -11.43 21.31 -0.70
CA SER A 260 -11.91 22.07 -1.86
C SER A 260 -11.78 21.29 -3.17
N GLU A 261 -10.68 20.55 -3.34
CA GLU A 261 -10.46 19.65 -4.48
C GLU A 261 -11.48 18.50 -4.49
N TRP A 262 -11.73 17.90 -3.32
CA TRP A 262 -12.75 16.88 -3.17
C TRP A 262 -14.15 17.38 -3.54
N ASP A 263 -14.58 18.54 -3.01
CA ASP A 263 -15.88 19.13 -3.30
C ASP A 263 -16.08 19.43 -4.79
N LYS A 264 -15.02 19.89 -5.45
CA LYS A 264 -14.98 20.10 -6.89
C LYS A 264 -15.19 18.79 -7.65
N ILE A 265 -14.44 17.74 -7.33
CA ILE A 265 -14.49 16.44 -8.02
C ILE A 265 -15.85 15.75 -7.83
N GLN A 266 -16.38 15.70 -6.62
CA GLN A 266 -17.65 15.04 -6.36
C GLN A 266 -18.83 15.71 -7.08
N SER A 267 -18.76 17.01 -7.33
CA SER A 267 -19.80 17.78 -8.05
C SER A 267 -19.78 17.54 -9.56
N MET A 268 -18.68 17.06 -10.15
CA MET A 268 -18.53 16.89 -11.59
C MET A 268 -19.46 15.81 -12.14
N SER A 269 -19.97 16.00 -13.36
CA SER A 269 -20.53 14.91 -14.15
C SER A 269 -19.45 13.92 -14.58
N LYS A 270 -19.82 12.72 -15.04
CA LYS A 270 -18.85 11.74 -15.58
C LYS A 270 -17.98 12.35 -16.68
N ASN A 271 -18.56 13.08 -17.62
CA ASN A 271 -17.83 13.67 -18.75
C ASN A 271 -16.87 14.77 -18.29
N ASN A 272 -17.31 15.62 -17.36
CA ASN A 272 -16.45 16.65 -16.80
C ASN A 272 -15.28 16.05 -15.99
N LEU A 273 -15.54 14.94 -15.30
CA LEU A 273 -14.52 14.21 -14.56
C LEU A 273 -13.46 13.61 -15.50
N LEU A 274 -13.88 12.99 -16.61
CA LEU A 274 -12.96 12.50 -17.64
C LEU A 274 -12.12 13.63 -18.23
N GLN A 275 -12.74 14.74 -18.59
CA GLN A 275 -12.03 15.91 -19.09
C GLN A 275 -11.04 16.44 -18.06
N TYR A 276 -11.48 16.62 -16.80
CA TYR A 276 -10.65 17.12 -15.71
C TYR A 276 -9.37 16.30 -15.55
N TYR A 277 -9.48 14.95 -15.55
CA TYR A 277 -8.30 14.10 -15.40
C TYR A 277 -7.44 14.09 -16.65
N SER A 278 -8.00 14.12 -17.86
CA SER A 278 -7.22 14.17 -19.10
C SER A 278 -6.37 15.45 -19.26
N GLU A 279 -6.71 16.49 -18.56
CA GLU A 279 -5.98 17.79 -18.57
C GLU A 279 -4.84 17.84 -17.54
N GLN A 280 -4.71 16.83 -16.64
CA GLN A 280 -3.70 16.86 -15.58
C GLN A 280 -2.29 16.68 -16.13
N GLU A 281 -1.37 17.56 -15.73
CA GLU A 281 0.02 17.54 -16.20
C GLU A 281 0.76 16.25 -15.82
N TYR A 282 0.47 15.68 -14.66
CA TYR A 282 1.09 14.43 -14.21
C TYR A 282 0.69 13.24 -15.10
N LEU A 283 -0.52 13.22 -15.68
CA LEU A 283 -0.88 12.18 -16.65
C LEU A 283 -0.04 12.28 -17.93
N LYS A 284 0.16 13.48 -18.46
CA LYS A 284 1.03 13.70 -19.61
C LYS A 284 2.46 13.26 -19.30
N LYS A 285 2.93 13.55 -18.09
CA LYS A 285 4.29 13.21 -17.64
C LYS A 285 4.51 11.69 -17.53
N TYR A 286 3.57 10.98 -16.90
CA TYR A 286 3.78 9.58 -16.51
C TYR A 286 3.12 8.57 -17.45
N ALA A 287 2.00 8.91 -18.07
CA ALA A 287 1.27 8.00 -18.93
C ALA A 287 1.57 8.20 -20.43
N GLY A 288 2.23 9.28 -20.80
CA GLY A 288 2.52 9.61 -22.19
C GLY A 288 1.26 9.89 -23.02
N ILE A 289 0.20 10.34 -22.37
CA ILE A 289 -1.12 10.60 -22.98
C ILE A 289 -1.29 12.10 -23.25
#